data_de1dfe663ec5fe5e8bd3edf8450ba3f5
#
_entry.id   de1dfe663ec5fe5e8bd3edf8450ba3f5
#
_cell.length_a   1.000
_cell.length_b   1.000
_cell.length_c   1.000
_cell.angle_alpha   90.00
_cell.angle_beta   90.00
_cell.angle_gamma   90.00
#
_symmetry.space_group_name_H-M   'P 1'
#
loop_
_entity.id
_entity.type
_entity.pdbx_description
1 polymer ?
#
loop_
_entity_poly.entity_id
_entity_poly.type
_entity_poly.pdbx_seq_one_letter_code
_entity_poly.pdbx_strand_id
1 'polypeptide(L)'
;EKDIVLFIEQYSRELTEWQRDIMTMIREEMLYFWPQLETKIMNEGWASFWHQRIMRELDLTTDEAIEYAKLNAGVVQPSKTGINPYYLGIKIFEDIEERWNNPTEEMKKRGIRPGTGREKIFEVREIESDISFLRNYLTKELATREDMYLFQKQGRDYKVVDKEWEHVRDQLVSMRVNGGFPYLTVTDGDYRKNGELYIKHWYEDIELDLKYLEKVLPYLYQLWGRNVHLETVVEEKPIVFSYDGRSVQRKYM
;
A
#
# COMPACT_ATOMS: atom_id res chain seq x y z
N GLU A 1 -1.90 17.02 -13.56
CA GLU A 1 -2.40 17.15 -12.19
C GLU A 1 -2.57 15.76 -11.56
N LYS A 2 -2.08 15.57 -10.35
CA LYS A 2 -2.15 14.30 -9.61
C LYS A 2 -3.50 14.13 -8.89
N ASP A 3 -4.06 15.20 -8.38
CA ASP A 3 -5.35 15.18 -7.68
C ASP A 3 -6.49 15.23 -8.70
N ILE A 4 -6.87 14.03 -9.17
CA ILE A 4 -7.91 13.88 -10.20
C ILE A 4 -9.27 14.36 -9.69
N VAL A 5 -9.58 14.13 -8.40
CA VAL A 5 -10.85 14.52 -7.80
C VAL A 5 -10.96 16.05 -7.77
N LEU A 6 -9.92 16.73 -7.31
CA LEU A 6 -9.84 18.19 -7.32
C LEU A 6 -9.93 18.75 -8.74
N PHE A 7 -9.23 18.13 -9.70
CA PHE A 7 -9.27 18.58 -11.08
C PHE A 7 -10.68 18.50 -11.67
N ILE A 8 -11.37 17.39 -11.47
CA ILE A 8 -12.75 17.22 -11.95
C ILE A 8 -13.70 18.19 -11.24
N GLU A 9 -13.57 18.34 -9.92
CA GLU A 9 -14.36 19.30 -9.14
C GLU A 9 -14.24 20.72 -9.69
N GLN A 10 -13.03 21.17 -9.99
CA GLN A 10 -12.76 22.54 -10.44
C GLN A 10 -13.15 22.80 -11.90
N TYR A 11 -12.91 21.84 -12.78
CA TYR A 11 -12.97 22.05 -14.23
C TYR A 11 -14.12 21.37 -14.95
N SER A 12 -14.85 20.43 -14.31
CA SER A 12 -16.04 19.84 -14.90
C SER A 12 -17.12 20.90 -15.10
N ARG A 13 -17.78 20.86 -16.25
CA ARG A 13 -18.88 21.75 -16.60
C ARG A 13 -20.26 21.15 -16.26
N GLU A 14 -20.31 19.88 -15.93
CA GLU A 14 -21.55 19.14 -15.68
C GLU A 14 -21.94 19.09 -14.19
N LEU A 15 -20.97 19.32 -13.29
CA LEU A 15 -21.23 19.25 -11.86
C LEU A 15 -22.03 20.47 -11.39
N THR A 16 -23.10 20.21 -10.69
CA THR A 16 -23.86 21.21 -9.92
C THR A 16 -23.12 21.57 -8.63
N GLU A 17 -23.51 22.65 -7.96
CA GLU A 17 -22.88 23.12 -6.73
C GLU A 17 -22.87 22.06 -5.63
N TRP A 18 -24.03 21.44 -5.35
CA TRP A 18 -24.10 20.39 -4.32
C TRP A 18 -23.26 19.13 -4.66
N GLN A 19 -23.06 18.82 -5.94
CA GLN A 19 -22.19 17.71 -6.35
C GLN A 19 -20.71 18.04 -6.11
N ARG A 20 -20.33 19.30 -6.33
CA ARG A 20 -18.98 19.78 -5.98
C ARG A 20 -18.74 19.70 -4.48
N ASP A 21 -19.72 20.10 -3.67
CA ASP A 21 -19.63 20.01 -2.20
C ASP A 21 -19.40 18.55 -1.76
N ILE A 22 -20.12 17.59 -2.36
CA ILE A 22 -19.91 16.16 -2.07
C ILE A 22 -18.51 15.70 -2.50
N MET A 23 -18.02 16.12 -3.67
CA MET A 23 -16.67 15.78 -4.11
C MET A 23 -15.60 16.36 -3.18
N THR A 24 -15.79 17.58 -2.70
CA THR A 24 -14.91 18.20 -1.69
C THR A 24 -14.87 17.35 -0.42
N MET A 25 -16.05 16.94 0.11
CA MET A 25 -16.14 16.10 1.32
C MET A 25 -15.41 14.76 1.13
N ILE A 26 -15.64 14.07 0.01
CA ILE A 26 -14.99 12.79 -0.30
C ILE A 26 -13.47 12.98 -0.41
N ARG A 27 -13.02 14.05 -1.06
CA ARG A 27 -11.60 14.37 -1.19
C ARG A 27 -10.95 14.64 0.16
N GLU A 28 -11.59 15.44 1.01
CA GLU A 28 -11.08 15.71 2.37
C GLU A 28 -10.99 14.43 3.21
N GLU A 29 -11.99 13.55 3.11
CA GLU A 29 -11.96 12.23 3.75
C GLU A 29 -10.80 11.37 3.23
N MET A 30 -10.58 11.32 1.91
CA MET A 30 -9.43 10.61 1.33
C MET A 30 -8.09 11.15 1.84
N LEU A 31 -7.94 12.48 1.91
CA LEU A 31 -6.73 13.14 2.43
C LEU A 31 -6.53 12.86 3.93
N TYR A 32 -7.60 12.80 4.70
CA TYR A 32 -7.55 12.42 6.12
C TYR A 32 -7.04 10.99 6.32
N PHE A 33 -7.47 10.04 5.48
CA PHE A 33 -7.04 8.65 5.58
C PHE A 33 -5.67 8.36 4.93
N TRP A 34 -5.14 9.28 4.13
CA TRP A 34 -3.90 9.06 3.40
C TRP A 34 -2.70 8.69 4.30
N PRO A 35 -2.40 9.41 5.39
CA PRO A 35 -1.31 9.02 6.28
C PRO A 35 -1.49 7.65 6.92
N GLN A 36 -2.74 7.23 7.18
CA GLN A 36 -3.04 5.90 7.72
C GLN A 36 -2.76 4.79 6.71
N LEU A 37 -2.99 5.04 5.42
CA LEU A 37 -2.63 4.11 4.35
C LEU A 37 -1.10 3.96 4.21
N GLU A 38 -0.35 5.05 4.37
CA GLU A 38 1.11 5.05 4.27
C GLU A 38 1.81 4.44 5.49
N THR A 39 1.10 4.21 6.59
CA THR A 39 1.64 3.68 7.85
C THR A 39 0.89 2.42 8.32
N LYS A 40 0.22 1.70 7.44
CA LYS A 40 -0.62 0.58 7.83
C LYS A 40 0.17 -0.57 8.47
N ILE A 41 1.31 -0.96 7.87
CA ILE A 41 2.17 -2.04 8.40
C ILE A 41 2.70 -1.64 9.78
N MET A 42 3.15 -0.40 9.93
CA MET A 42 3.63 0.11 11.20
C MET A 42 2.52 0.15 12.26
N ASN A 43 1.36 0.70 11.95
CA ASN A 43 0.27 0.84 12.91
C ASN A 43 -0.27 -0.51 13.39
N GLU A 44 -0.51 -1.44 12.48
CA GLU A 44 -1.00 -2.78 12.80
C GLU A 44 0.07 -3.60 13.54
N GLY A 45 1.33 -3.48 13.11
CA GLY A 45 2.46 -4.11 13.78
C GLY A 45 2.66 -3.56 15.20
N TRP A 46 2.59 -2.24 15.37
CA TRP A 46 2.68 -1.58 16.68
C TRP A 46 1.55 -2.01 17.62
N ALA A 47 0.31 -2.03 17.11
CA ALA A 47 -0.84 -2.49 17.88
C ALA A 47 -0.66 -3.94 18.33
N SER A 48 -0.27 -4.85 17.42
CA SER A 48 -0.05 -6.26 17.74
C SER A 48 1.11 -6.46 18.72
N PHE A 49 2.20 -5.71 18.55
CA PHE A 49 3.37 -5.77 19.42
C PHE A 49 3.03 -5.43 20.87
N TRP A 50 2.29 -4.35 21.10
CA TRP A 50 1.89 -3.95 22.45
C TRP A 50 0.72 -4.76 22.98
N HIS A 51 -0.25 -5.13 22.13
CA HIS A 51 -1.36 -5.98 22.52
C HIS A 51 -0.87 -7.30 23.11
N GLN A 52 0.05 -7.99 22.45
CA GLN A 52 0.60 -9.24 22.96
C GLN A 52 1.34 -9.07 24.29
N ARG A 53 2.03 -7.96 24.49
CA ARG A 53 2.75 -7.67 25.73
C ARG A 53 1.81 -7.35 26.87
N ILE A 54 0.81 -6.52 26.62
CA ILE A 54 -0.21 -6.18 27.63
C ILE A 54 -0.98 -7.44 28.04
N MET A 55 -1.38 -8.27 27.09
CA MET A 55 -2.12 -9.49 27.40
C MET A 55 -1.31 -10.51 28.23
N ARG A 56 0.01 -10.52 28.11
CA ARG A 56 0.90 -11.37 28.93
C ARG A 56 1.05 -10.90 30.38
N GLU A 57 0.78 -9.63 30.65
CA GLU A 57 0.81 -9.04 32.01
C GLU A 57 -0.53 -9.18 32.74
N LEU A 58 -1.59 -9.62 32.04
CA LEU A 58 -2.90 -9.82 32.65
C LEU A 58 -2.98 -11.21 33.32
N ASP A 59 -3.65 -11.26 34.46
CA ASP A 59 -3.95 -12.51 35.17
C ASP A 59 -5.19 -13.18 34.53
N LEU A 60 -4.95 -13.80 33.36
CA LEU A 60 -5.98 -14.48 32.60
C LEU A 60 -6.22 -15.89 33.16
N THR A 61 -7.48 -16.32 33.17
CA THR A 61 -7.80 -17.73 33.37
C THR A 61 -7.27 -18.58 32.20
N THR A 62 -7.15 -19.88 32.42
CA THR A 62 -6.67 -20.82 31.39
C THR A 62 -7.52 -20.74 30.12
N ASP A 63 -8.85 -20.67 30.26
CA ASP A 63 -9.77 -20.61 29.13
C ASP A 63 -9.62 -19.30 28.33
N GLU A 64 -9.53 -18.15 29.02
CA GLU A 64 -9.27 -16.85 28.40
C GLU A 64 -7.92 -16.82 27.69
N ALA A 65 -6.86 -17.38 28.27
CA ALA A 65 -5.54 -17.46 27.67
C ALA A 65 -5.54 -18.32 26.38
N ILE A 66 -6.27 -19.45 26.39
CA ILE A 66 -6.41 -20.31 25.20
C ILE A 66 -7.22 -19.61 24.11
N GLU A 67 -8.32 -18.96 24.47
CA GLU A 67 -9.14 -18.22 23.51
C GLU A 67 -8.34 -17.07 22.89
N TYR A 68 -7.66 -16.27 23.70
CA TYR A 68 -6.76 -15.22 23.23
C TYR A 68 -5.70 -15.76 22.26
N ALA A 69 -5.02 -16.86 22.62
CA ALA A 69 -3.99 -17.44 21.78
C ALA A 69 -4.52 -17.87 20.41
N LYS A 70 -5.71 -18.44 20.35
CA LYS A 70 -6.38 -18.84 19.09
C LYS A 70 -6.73 -17.62 18.23
N LEU A 71 -7.33 -16.58 18.83
CA LEU A 71 -7.72 -15.37 18.12
C LEU A 71 -6.48 -14.62 17.61
N ASN A 72 -5.48 -14.45 18.46
CA ASN A 72 -4.24 -13.78 18.10
C ASN A 72 -3.50 -14.51 16.97
N ALA A 73 -3.42 -15.84 17.02
CA ALA A 73 -2.80 -16.65 15.96
C ALA A 73 -3.50 -16.43 14.60
N GLY A 74 -4.82 -16.26 14.59
CA GLY A 74 -5.59 -15.96 13.37
C GLY A 74 -5.25 -14.59 12.78
N VAL A 75 -4.94 -13.61 13.62
CA VAL A 75 -4.57 -12.25 13.19
C VAL A 75 -3.15 -12.17 12.66
N VAL A 76 -2.18 -12.75 13.41
CA VAL A 76 -0.74 -12.60 13.13
C VAL A 76 -0.14 -13.77 12.33
N GLN A 77 -0.94 -14.57 11.62
CA GLN A 77 -0.39 -15.64 10.79
C GLN A 77 0.23 -15.12 9.49
N PRO A 78 1.35 -15.72 9.04
CA PRO A 78 1.95 -15.34 7.76
C PRO A 78 1.00 -15.61 6.58
N SER A 79 1.02 -14.74 5.58
CA SER A 79 0.25 -14.91 4.34
C SER A 79 1.18 -15.25 3.18
N LYS A 80 0.79 -16.25 2.37
CA LYS A 80 1.50 -16.62 1.13
C LYS A 80 1.00 -15.84 -0.10
N THR A 81 -0.14 -15.17 0.03
CA THR A 81 -0.84 -14.55 -1.11
C THR A 81 -0.79 -13.03 -1.10
N GLY A 82 -0.20 -12.44 -0.07
CA GLY A 82 -0.13 -10.99 0.11
C GLY A 82 0.55 -10.63 1.42
N ILE A 83 0.60 -9.35 1.71
CA ILE A 83 1.16 -8.83 2.97
C ILE A 83 0.11 -8.97 4.07
N ASN A 84 0.47 -9.67 5.17
CA ASN A 84 -0.25 -9.49 6.43
C ASN A 84 0.46 -8.36 7.20
N PRO A 85 -0.12 -7.17 7.32
CA PRO A 85 0.53 -6.03 7.97
C PRO A 85 0.77 -6.27 9.47
N TYR A 86 -0.11 -7.01 10.14
CA TYR A 86 0.03 -7.38 11.56
C TYR A 86 1.28 -8.23 11.77
N TYR A 87 1.40 -9.32 10.99
CA TYR A 87 2.54 -10.22 11.06
C TYR A 87 3.86 -9.53 10.71
N LEU A 88 3.90 -8.86 9.56
CA LEU A 88 5.12 -8.22 9.07
C LEU A 88 5.58 -7.10 10.03
N GLY A 89 4.64 -6.26 10.45
CA GLY A 89 4.95 -5.14 11.34
C GLY A 89 5.45 -5.60 12.71
N ILE A 90 4.81 -6.60 13.34
CA ILE A 90 5.28 -7.10 14.64
C ILE A 90 6.68 -7.73 14.53
N LYS A 91 6.94 -8.51 13.46
CA LYS A 91 8.25 -9.15 13.26
C LYS A 91 9.37 -8.14 13.08
N ILE A 92 9.13 -7.05 12.37
CA ILE A 92 10.11 -5.98 12.22
C ILE A 92 10.33 -5.24 13.56
N PHE A 93 9.28 -4.92 14.32
CA PHE A 93 9.44 -4.27 15.63
C PHE A 93 10.17 -5.16 16.64
N GLU A 94 9.85 -6.45 16.68
CA GLU A 94 10.58 -7.43 17.52
C GLU A 94 12.08 -7.47 17.15
N ASP A 95 12.40 -7.51 15.87
CA ASP A 95 13.76 -7.54 15.36
C ASP A 95 14.54 -6.24 15.66
N ILE A 96 13.89 -5.08 15.50
CA ILE A 96 14.49 -3.79 15.87
C ILE A 96 14.82 -3.76 17.36
N GLU A 97 13.86 -4.11 18.21
CA GLU A 97 14.09 -4.10 19.66
C GLU A 97 15.22 -5.04 20.07
N GLU A 98 15.25 -6.26 19.53
CA GLU A 98 16.29 -7.23 19.80
C GLU A 98 17.68 -6.71 19.39
N ARG A 99 17.80 -6.18 18.17
CA ARG A 99 19.08 -5.66 17.64
C ARG A 99 19.61 -4.47 18.43
N TRP A 100 18.75 -3.56 18.90
CA TRP A 100 19.18 -2.42 19.70
C TRP A 100 19.38 -2.76 21.18
N ASN A 101 18.76 -3.83 21.67
CA ASN A 101 19.08 -4.37 22.99
C ASN A 101 20.41 -5.13 22.99
N ASN A 102 20.73 -5.83 21.89
CA ASN A 102 21.91 -6.66 21.73
C ASN A 102 22.70 -6.25 20.47
N PRO A 103 23.25 -5.01 20.41
CA PRO A 103 23.92 -4.53 19.22
C PRO A 103 25.21 -5.27 18.94
N THR A 104 25.50 -5.51 17.66
CA THR A 104 26.77 -6.08 17.20
C THR A 104 27.90 -5.10 17.47
N GLU A 105 29.17 -5.59 17.41
CA GLU A 105 30.35 -4.75 17.58
C GLU A 105 30.42 -3.61 16.55
N GLU A 106 29.91 -3.84 15.34
CA GLU A 106 29.80 -2.80 14.31
C GLU A 106 28.78 -1.72 14.69
N MET A 107 27.64 -2.12 15.20
CA MET A 107 26.60 -1.20 15.69
C MET A 107 27.10 -0.37 16.87
N LYS A 108 27.84 -0.99 17.81
CA LYS A 108 28.47 -0.28 18.94
C LYS A 108 29.50 0.75 18.46
N LYS A 109 30.30 0.44 17.44
CA LYS A 109 31.26 1.39 16.82
C LYS A 109 30.54 2.59 16.19
N ARG A 110 29.29 2.42 15.73
CA ARG A 110 28.42 3.50 15.23
C ARG A 110 27.69 4.26 16.35
N GLY A 111 27.97 3.97 17.62
CA GLY A 111 27.42 4.66 18.78
C GLY A 111 26.12 4.08 19.33
N ILE A 112 25.67 2.93 18.85
CA ILE A 112 24.46 2.27 19.39
C ILE A 112 24.80 1.62 20.73
N ARG A 113 24.05 2.01 21.76
CA ARG A 113 24.22 1.51 23.11
C ARG A 113 23.33 0.28 23.35
N PRO A 114 23.83 -0.77 24.03
CA PRO A 114 23.01 -1.91 24.44
C PRO A 114 21.81 -1.46 25.31
N GLY A 115 20.69 -2.15 25.19
CA GLY A 115 19.49 -1.88 26.00
C GLY A 115 18.63 -0.71 25.51
N THR A 116 18.89 -0.16 24.31
CA THR A 116 18.12 0.96 23.74
C THR A 116 17.01 0.53 22.78
N GLY A 117 16.68 -0.76 22.75
CA GLY A 117 15.67 -1.30 21.84
C GLY A 117 14.30 -0.65 21.98
N ARG A 118 13.84 -0.43 23.24
CA ARG A 118 12.56 0.24 23.49
C ARG A 118 12.56 1.68 22.97
N GLU A 119 13.59 2.45 23.24
CA GLU A 119 13.72 3.83 22.73
C GLU A 119 13.67 3.84 21.21
N LYS A 120 14.37 2.88 20.57
CA LYS A 120 14.44 2.80 19.11
C LYS A 120 13.10 2.48 18.46
N ILE A 121 12.31 1.57 18.99
CA ILE A 121 10.98 1.27 18.40
C ILE A 121 10.02 2.46 18.49
N PHE A 122 10.10 3.28 19.55
CA PHE A 122 9.33 4.52 19.67
C PHE A 122 9.78 5.56 18.65
N GLU A 123 11.10 5.75 18.48
CA GLU A 123 11.67 6.63 17.44
C GLU A 123 11.18 6.23 16.05
N VAL A 124 11.31 4.93 15.71
CA VAL A 124 10.88 4.38 14.41
C VAL A 124 9.41 4.66 14.15
N ARG A 125 8.55 4.42 15.14
CA ARG A 125 7.12 4.67 15.02
C ARG A 125 6.80 6.15 14.74
N GLU A 126 7.60 7.08 15.23
CA GLU A 126 7.35 8.52 15.08
C GLU A 126 7.80 9.06 13.71
N ILE A 127 8.86 8.50 13.13
CA ILE A 127 9.53 9.12 11.98
C ILE A 127 9.40 8.35 10.67
N GLU A 128 9.06 7.05 10.70
CA GLU A 128 9.03 6.21 9.51
C GLU A 128 7.62 6.12 8.90
N SER A 129 7.57 5.86 7.60
CA SER A 129 6.40 5.36 6.89
C SER A 129 6.60 3.88 6.55
N ASP A 130 5.57 3.18 6.05
CA ASP A 130 5.71 1.77 5.66
C ASP A 130 6.89 1.55 4.70
N ILE A 131 7.08 2.46 3.74
CA ILE A 131 8.18 2.36 2.76
C ILE A 131 9.54 2.44 3.43
N SER A 132 9.77 3.45 4.24
CA SER A 132 11.05 3.62 4.93
C SER A 132 11.25 2.59 6.03
N PHE A 133 10.19 2.18 6.71
CA PHE A 133 10.20 1.09 7.69
C PHE A 133 10.67 -0.24 7.06
N LEU A 134 10.12 -0.60 5.91
CA LEU A 134 10.56 -1.78 5.18
C LEU A 134 12.00 -1.66 4.66
N ARG A 135 12.36 -0.53 4.05
CA ARG A 135 13.70 -0.32 3.49
C ARG A 135 14.80 -0.33 4.54
N ASN A 136 14.54 0.29 5.69
CA ASN A 136 15.57 0.52 6.71
C ASN A 136 15.67 -0.62 7.70
N TYR A 137 14.59 -1.38 7.94
CA TYR A 137 14.52 -2.31 9.05
C TYR A 137 14.24 -3.76 8.68
N LEU A 138 13.72 -4.06 7.49
CA LEU A 138 13.64 -5.45 7.02
C LEU A 138 15.05 -5.91 6.63
N THR A 139 15.64 -6.79 7.44
CA THR A 139 16.99 -7.31 7.26
C THR A 139 16.98 -8.67 6.58
N LYS A 140 18.16 -9.06 6.05
CA LYS A 140 18.36 -10.40 5.49
C LYS A 140 18.09 -11.49 6.52
N GLU A 141 18.60 -11.29 7.74
CA GLU A 141 18.45 -12.21 8.86
C GLU A 141 16.99 -12.42 9.21
N LEU A 142 16.21 -11.32 9.30
CA LEU A 142 14.77 -11.39 9.55
C LEU A 142 14.04 -12.09 8.40
N ALA A 143 14.28 -11.69 7.15
CA ALA A 143 13.64 -12.29 5.99
C ALA A 143 13.91 -13.80 5.88
N THR A 144 15.15 -14.20 6.20
CA THR A 144 15.54 -15.63 6.21
C THR A 144 14.87 -16.39 7.36
N ARG A 145 14.85 -15.83 8.57
CA ARG A 145 14.26 -16.44 9.76
C ARG A 145 12.75 -16.68 9.62
N GLU A 146 12.06 -15.75 8.95
CA GLU A 146 10.62 -15.81 8.77
C GLU A 146 10.20 -16.42 7.41
N ASP A 147 11.14 -17.05 6.67
CA ASP A 147 10.90 -17.70 5.37
C ASP A 147 10.17 -16.79 4.37
N MET A 148 10.59 -15.50 4.30
CA MET A 148 9.99 -14.53 3.40
C MET A 148 10.51 -14.72 1.98
N TYR A 149 9.67 -15.19 1.07
CA TYR A 149 10.01 -15.46 -0.32
C TYR A 149 8.98 -14.84 -1.25
N LEU A 150 9.37 -14.63 -2.52
CA LEU A 150 8.42 -14.28 -3.57
C LEU A 150 7.74 -15.53 -4.11
N PHE A 151 6.42 -15.46 -4.18
CA PHE A 151 5.56 -16.55 -4.65
C PHE A 151 4.85 -16.15 -5.94
N GLN A 152 4.77 -17.08 -6.87
CA GLN A 152 3.96 -16.93 -8.08
C GLN A 152 2.87 -18.01 -8.10
N LYS A 153 1.66 -17.61 -8.45
CA LYS A 153 0.53 -18.53 -8.62
C LYS A 153 0.72 -19.34 -9.88
N GLN A 154 0.73 -20.68 -9.75
CA GLN A 154 0.78 -21.62 -10.86
C GLN A 154 -0.40 -22.59 -10.77
N GLY A 155 -1.47 -22.28 -11.51
CA GLY A 155 -2.73 -23.02 -11.42
C GLY A 155 -3.42 -22.80 -10.06
N ARG A 156 -3.50 -23.87 -9.25
CA ARG A 156 -4.08 -23.83 -7.89
C ARG A 156 -3.03 -23.65 -6.79
N ASP A 157 -1.75 -23.80 -7.12
CA ASP A 157 -0.65 -23.76 -6.17
C ASP A 157 0.15 -22.46 -6.26
N TYR A 158 0.90 -22.19 -5.19
CA TYR A 158 1.88 -21.10 -5.12
C TYR A 158 3.27 -21.71 -5.06
N LYS A 159 4.16 -21.30 -5.97
CA LYS A 159 5.55 -21.71 -5.98
C LYS A 159 6.45 -20.56 -5.63
N VAL A 160 7.50 -20.84 -4.86
CA VAL A 160 8.59 -19.89 -4.60
C VAL A 160 9.33 -19.66 -5.91
N VAL A 161 9.43 -18.40 -6.33
CA VAL A 161 10.13 -18.00 -7.56
C VAL A 161 11.42 -17.25 -7.26
N ASP A 162 11.52 -16.62 -6.09
CA ASP A 162 12.70 -15.90 -5.69
C ASP A 162 12.87 -15.95 -4.16
N LYS A 163 14.11 -16.05 -3.68
CA LYS A 163 14.50 -16.08 -2.27
C LYS A 163 15.49 -14.99 -1.89
N GLU A 164 15.91 -14.18 -2.86
CA GLU A 164 16.81 -13.06 -2.58
C GLU A 164 16.07 -12.00 -1.75
N TRP A 165 16.58 -11.74 -0.56
CA TRP A 165 15.88 -10.89 0.41
C TRP A 165 15.72 -9.45 -0.08
N GLU A 166 16.68 -8.93 -0.87
CA GLU A 166 16.59 -7.62 -1.51
C GLU A 166 15.36 -7.54 -2.44
N HIS A 167 15.14 -8.57 -3.24
CA HIS A 167 13.98 -8.63 -4.14
C HIS A 167 12.68 -8.73 -3.36
N VAL A 168 12.66 -9.51 -2.27
CA VAL A 168 11.49 -9.57 -1.37
C VAL A 168 11.20 -8.20 -0.78
N ARG A 169 12.21 -7.52 -0.23
CA ARG A 169 12.07 -6.18 0.33
C ARG A 169 11.57 -5.18 -0.73
N ASP A 170 12.18 -5.18 -1.90
CA ASP A 170 11.87 -4.22 -2.95
C ASP A 170 10.45 -4.45 -3.51
N GLN A 171 10.02 -5.70 -3.60
CA GLN A 171 8.63 -6.03 -3.94
C GLN A 171 7.64 -5.56 -2.86
N LEU A 172 7.94 -5.78 -1.58
CA LEU A 172 7.11 -5.29 -0.48
C LEU A 172 7.01 -3.76 -0.48
N VAL A 173 8.12 -3.08 -0.76
CA VAL A 173 8.18 -1.62 -0.89
C VAL A 173 7.34 -1.15 -2.07
N SER A 174 7.49 -1.77 -3.25
CA SER A 174 6.74 -1.38 -4.45
C SER A 174 5.23 -1.48 -4.25
N MET A 175 4.77 -2.51 -3.53
CA MET A 175 3.36 -2.68 -3.17
C MET A 175 2.82 -1.59 -2.22
N ARG A 176 3.68 -0.77 -1.63
CA ARG A 176 3.32 0.34 -0.72
C ARG A 176 3.51 1.72 -1.34
N VAL A 177 4.16 1.82 -2.51
CA VAL A 177 4.29 3.07 -3.25
C VAL A 177 2.90 3.64 -3.55
N ASN A 178 2.72 4.94 -3.34
CA ASN A 178 1.44 5.63 -3.51
C ASN A 178 0.27 5.00 -2.71
N GLY A 179 0.54 4.49 -1.50
CA GLY A 179 -0.46 3.81 -0.68
C GLY A 179 -0.96 2.46 -1.25
N GLY A 180 -0.27 1.92 -2.26
CA GLY A 180 -0.67 0.72 -3.00
C GLY A 180 -1.66 0.99 -4.14
N PHE A 181 -1.93 2.27 -4.45
CA PHE A 181 -2.77 2.67 -5.58
C PHE A 181 -1.94 2.97 -6.83
N PRO A 182 -2.51 2.77 -8.03
CA PRO A 182 -1.84 3.14 -9.26
C PRO A 182 -1.58 4.65 -9.33
N TYR A 183 -0.45 5.03 -9.91
CA TYR A 183 -0.11 6.44 -10.08
C TYR A 183 -0.78 6.98 -11.34
N LEU A 184 -1.85 7.74 -11.16
CA LEU A 184 -2.64 8.34 -12.23
C LEU A 184 -2.52 9.86 -12.19
N THR A 185 -2.45 10.50 -13.37
CA THR A 185 -2.47 11.96 -13.47
C THR A 185 -3.36 12.42 -14.62
N VAL A 186 -4.03 13.55 -14.43
CA VAL A 186 -4.62 14.27 -15.56
C VAL A 186 -3.49 14.98 -16.32
N THR A 187 -3.32 14.62 -17.58
CA THR A 187 -2.32 15.23 -18.47
C THR A 187 -2.93 16.29 -19.39
N ASP A 188 -4.21 16.14 -19.75
CA ASP A 188 -4.92 17.12 -20.58
C ASP A 188 -6.42 17.14 -20.24
N GLY A 189 -6.97 18.28 -19.91
CA GLY A 189 -8.42 18.51 -19.68
C GLY A 189 -9.14 19.09 -20.89
N ASP A 190 -8.42 19.35 -21.98
CA ASP A 190 -8.95 19.84 -23.25
C ASP A 190 -8.37 19.04 -24.42
N TYR A 191 -8.27 17.74 -24.23
CA TYR A 191 -7.69 16.83 -25.22
C TYR A 191 -8.41 16.98 -26.56
N ARG A 192 -7.63 17.06 -27.64
CA ARG A 192 -8.08 17.35 -29.01
C ARG A 192 -8.81 18.68 -29.16
N LYS A 193 -8.66 19.62 -28.23
CA LYS A 193 -9.31 20.93 -28.26
C LYS A 193 -10.84 20.87 -28.28
N ASN A 194 -11.45 19.88 -27.65
CA ASN A 194 -12.90 19.70 -27.57
C ASN A 194 -13.41 19.42 -26.14
N GLY A 195 -12.54 19.62 -25.13
CA GLY A 195 -12.85 19.47 -23.73
C GLY A 195 -12.87 18.00 -23.24
N GLU A 196 -12.29 17.06 -23.99
CA GLU A 196 -12.15 15.67 -23.56
C GLU A 196 -11.09 15.56 -22.45
N LEU A 197 -11.27 14.60 -21.54
CA LEU A 197 -10.34 14.36 -20.43
C LEU A 197 -9.33 13.28 -20.80
N TYR A 198 -8.05 13.56 -20.62
CA TYR A 198 -6.98 12.59 -20.83
C TYR A 198 -6.22 12.34 -19.53
N ILE A 199 -6.26 11.09 -19.07
CA ILE A 199 -5.61 10.58 -17.86
C ILE A 199 -4.50 9.63 -18.28
N LYS A 200 -3.35 9.71 -17.62
CA LYS A 200 -2.21 8.81 -17.83
C LYS A 200 -1.94 8.01 -16.58
N HIS A 201 -1.83 6.70 -16.74
CA HIS A 201 -1.24 5.79 -15.79
C HIS A 201 0.28 5.74 -15.98
N TRP A 202 1.02 6.11 -14.95
CA TRP A 202 2.47 5.99 -14.90
C TRP A 202 2.83 4.56 -14.52
N TYR A 203 2.99 3.74 -15.54
CA TYR A 203 3.26 2.32 -15.39
C TYR A 203 4.62 2.06 -14.73
N GLU A 204 4.62 1.31 -13.64
CA GLU A 204 5.79 0.88 -12.86
C GLU A 204 5.73 -0.65 -12.69
N ASP A 205 5.70 -1.39 -13.82
CA ASP A 205 5.62 -2.85 -13.90
C ASP A 205 4.37 -3.50 -13.26
N ILE A 206 3.36 -2.69 -12.89
CA ILE A 206 2.08 -3.16 -12.36
C ILE A 206 0.96 -2.70 -13.28
N GLU A 207 0.27 -3.66 -13.90
CA GLU A 207 -0.88 -3.38 -14.77
C GLU A 207 -2.12 -2.99 -13.96
N LEU A 208 -2.99 -2.18 -14.55
CA LEU A 208 -4.32 -1.91 -13.98
C LEU A 208 -5.22 -3.14 -14.10
N ASP A 209 -6.14 -3.31 -13.15
CA ASP A 209 -7.27 -4.23 -13.32
C ASP A 209 -8.18 -3.70 -14.45
N LEU A 210 -8.07 -4.32 -15.63
CA LEU A 210 -8.79 -3.89 -16.83
C LEU A 210 -10.31 -3.99 -16.67
N LYS A 211 -10.79 -5.00 -15.93
CA LYS A 211 -12.23 -5.15 -15.67
C LYS A 211 -12.75 -4.04 -14.78
N TYR A 212 -11.93 -3.60 -13.83
CA TYR A 212 -12.26 -2.49 -12.96
C TYR A 212 -12.17 -1.15 -13.70
N LEU A 213 -11.11 -0.96 -14.49
CA LEU A 213 -10.92 0.22 -15.32
C LEU A 213 -12.15 0.47 -16.22
N GLU A 214 -12.63 -0.56 -16.92
CA GLU A 214 -13.78 -0.43 -17.81
C GLU A 214 -15.09 -0.08 -17.08
N LYS A 215 -15.20 -0.45 -15.80
CA LYS A 215 -16.34 -0.04 -14.96
C LYS A 215 -16.21 1.40 -14.46
N VAL A 216 -15.01 1.91 -14.29
CA VAL A 216 -14.75 3.26 -13.77
C VAL A 216 -14.89 4.33 -14.86
N LEU A 217 -14.51 4.04 -16.10
CA LEU A 217 -14.59 5.01 -17.21
C LEU A 217 -15.99 5.64 -17.41
N PRO A 218 -17.12 4.89 -17.35
CA PRO A 218 -18.45 5.48 -17.40
C PRO A 218 -18.74 6.49 -16.29
N TYR A 219 -18.26 6.23 -15.05
CA TYR A 219 -18.41 7.18 -13.95
C TYR A 219 -17.59 8.45 -14.16
N LEU A 220 -16.37 8.31 -14.65
CA LEU A 220 -15.53 9.47 -15.01
C LEU A 220 -16.20 10.31 -16.10
N TYR A 221 -16.81 9.67 -17.11
CA TYR A 221 -17.56 10.35 -18.15
C TYR A 221 -18.76 11.13 -17.57
N GLN A 222 -19.52 10.54 -16.65
CA GLN A 222 -20.65 11.20 -16.00
C GLN A 222 -20.20 12.42 -15.19
N LEU A 223 -19.07 12.33 -14.51
CA LEU A 223 -18.52 13.43 -13.72
C LEU A 223 -17.92 14.53 -14.60
N TRP A 224 -17.29 14.16 -15.72
CA TRP A 224 -16.62 15.12 -16.62
C TRP A 224 -17.55 15.72 -17.66
N GLY A 225 -18.51 14.95 -18.15
CA GLY A 225 -19.52 15.34 -19.13
C GLY A 225 -19.09 15.23 -20.59
N ARG A 226 -17.89 14.73 -20.86
CA ARG A 226 -17.34 14.50 -22.20
C ARG A 226 -16.51 13.23 -22.25
N ASN A 227 -16.05 12.86 -23.45
CA ASN A 227 -15.21 11.68 -23.61
C ASN A 227 -14.03 11.69 -22.66
N VAL A 228 -13.74 10.53 -22.11
CA VAL A 228 -12.62 10.30 -21.20
C VAL A 228 -11.69 9.26 -21.79
N HIS A 229 -10.39 9.50 -21.64
CA HIS A 229 -9.32 8.66 -22.14
C HIS A 229 -8.39 8.31 -21.01
N LEU A 230 -7.97 7.04 -20.92
CA LEU A 230 -6.97 6.59 -19.97
C LEU A 230 -5.89 5.79 -20.69
N GLU A 231 -4.68 6.35 -20.68
CA GLU A 231 -3.48 5.71 -21.20
C GLU A 231 -2.87 4.80 -20.14
N THR A 232 -2.53 3.57 -20.51
CA THR A 232 -1.84 2.59 -19.66
C THR A 232 -0.98 1.66 -20.49
N VAL A 233 -0.38 0.66 -19.86
CA VAL A 233 0.38 -0.42 -20.51
C VAL A 233 -0.30 -1.74 -20.21
N VAL A 234 -0.46 -2.58 -21.23
CA VAL A 234 -1.00 -3.94 -21.13
C VAL A 234 -0.11 -4.87 -21.96
N GLU A 235 0.37 -5.94 -21.36
CA GLU A 235 1.32 -6.86 -22.00
C GLU A 235 2.52 -6.12 -22.64
N GLU A 236 3.09 -5.20 -21.88
CA GLU A 236 4.22 -4.35 -22.27
C GLU A 236 3.94 -3.39 -23.46
N LYS A 237 2.68 -3.24 -23.87
CA LYS A 237 2.27 -2.36 -24.97
C LYS A 237 1.45 -1.19 -24.47
N PRO A 238 1.78 0.04 -24.87
CA PRO A 238 0.97 1.19 -24.52
C PRO A 238 -0.38 1.14 -25.23
N ILE A 239 -1.44 1.41 -24.46
CA ILE A 239 -2.83 1.33 -24.90
C ILE A 239 -3.64 2.47 -24.29
N VAL A 240 -4.58 3.01 -25.04
CA VAL A 240 -5.56 3.99 -24.56
C VAL A 240 -6.94 3.36 -24.52
N PHE A 241 -7.56 3.41 -23.36
CA PHE A 241 -8.97 3.11 -23.16
C PHE A 241 -9.76 4.41 -23.25
N SER A 242 -10.82 4.42 -24.03
CA SER A 242 -11.67 5.61 -24.23
C SER A 242 -13.13 5.25 -24.01
N TYR A 243 -13.88 6.17 -23.39
CA TYR A 243 -15.33 6.03 -23.25
C TYR A 243 -16.02 7.27 -23.81
N ASP A 244 -16.97 7.05 -24.73
CA ASP A 244 -17.69 8.08 -25.49
C ASP A 244 -19.15 8.31 -25.00
N GLY A 245 -19.48 7.76 -23.85
CA GLY A 245 -20.85 7.77 -23.32
C GLY A 245 -21.68 6.55 -23.73
N ARG A 246 -21.15 5.66 -24.61
CA ARG A 246 -21.87 4.47 -25.10
C ARG A 246 -21.07 3.19 -24.87
N SER A 247 -19.80 3.20 -25.24
CA SER A 247 -18.95 2.01 -25.18
C SER A 247 -17.50 2.33 -24.84
N VAL A 248 -16.82 1.35 -24.23
CA VAL A 248 -15.38 1.40 -24.05
C VAL A 248 -14.70 0.96 -25.33
N GLN A 249 -13.81 1.79 -25.82
CA GLN A 249 -12.94 1.51 -26.97
C GLN A 249 -11.51 1.35 -26.51
N ARG A 250 -10.75 0.47 -27.16
CA ARG A 250 -9.32 0.21 -26.89
C ARG A 250 -8.52 0.49 -28.13
N LYS A 251 -7.43 1.24 -28.00
CA LYS A 251 -6.53 1.56 -29.11
C LYS A 251 -5.08 1.45 -28.65
N TYR A 252 -4.31 0.57 -29.26
CA TYR A 252 -2.86 0.52 -29.10
C TYR A 252 -2.21 1.74 -29.76
N MET A 253 -1.15 2.24 -29.12
CA MET A 253 -0.40 3.41 -29.57
C MET A 253 0.72 3.00 -30.54
#